data_6db5c9250e8a2b48731cf0b3ad771c4c
#
_entry.id   6db5c9250e8a2b48731cf0b3ad771c4c
#
_cell.length_a   1.000
_cell.length_b   1.000
_cell.length_c   1.000
_cell.angle_alpha   90.00
_cell.angle_beta   90.00
_cell.angle_gamma   90.00
#
_symmetry.space_group_name_H-M   'P 1'
#
loop_
_entity.id
_entity.type
_entity.pdbx_description
1 polymer ?
#
loop_
_entity_poly.entity_id
_entity_poly.type
_entity_poly.pdbx_seq_one_letter_code
_entity_poly.pdbx_strand_id
1 'polypeptide(L)'
;MTKTQKNEVIELLKDKFSQYNNFYITDTESLSVAQINKLRGTCFSKDVEMQVAKNTLIKKALESLDNAKYAGVYDSLHKVTALMFSENPKEPALILSSFRKDNNKTKPVLKAAFINGDVYTGDESLKGLTQIKTKNELIGEVIGLLQSPAKRVLAALLHHHEKANAGVEATTAEAPTESVSDAPSDAEAEAPEATA
;
A
#
# COMPACT_ATOMS: atom_id res chain seq x y z
N MET A 1 -18.59 -18.30 -30.62
CA MET A 1 -19.63 -17.95 -29.65
C MET A 1 -20.97 -17.78 -30.35
N THR A 2 -21.98 -18.52 -29.92
CA THR A 2 -23.34 -18.38 -30.38
C THR A 2 -24.00 -17.12 -29.79
N LYS A 3 -25.18 -16.74 -30.30
CA LYS A 3 -25.92 -15.56 -29.78
C LYS A 3 -26.33 -15.77 -28.32
N THR A 4 -26.74 -16.98 -27.96
CA THR A 4 -27.09 -17.36 -26.58
C THR A 4 -25.92 -17.18 -25.61
N GLN A 5 -24.77 -17.78 -25.94
CA GLN A 5 -23.55 -17.63 -25.12
C GLN A 5 -23.09 -16.18 -24.93
N LYS A 6 -23.32 -15.30 -25.93
CA LYS A 6 -22.98 -13.87 -25.77
C LYS A 6 -23.91 -13.19 -24.78
N ASN A 7 -25.19 -13.53 -24.79
CA ASN A 7 -26.16 -12.96 -23.86
C ASN A 7 -25.91 -13.45 -22.44
N GLU A 8 -25.62 -14.72 -22.24
CA GLU A 8 -25.22 -15.28 -20.94
C GLU A 8 -24.00 -14.55 -20.35
N VAL A 9 -22.97 -14.31 -21.18
CA VAL A 9 -21.78 -13.55 -20.72
C VAL A 9 -22.13 -12.11 -20.38
N ILE A 10 -23.04 -11.46 -21.12
CA ILE A 10 -23.49 -10.09 -20.81
C ILE A 10 -24.23 -10.06 -19.47
N GLU A 11 -25.11 -11.03 -19.22
CA GLU A 11 -25.84 -11.14 -17.95
C GLU A 11 -24.89 -11.38 -16.77
N LEU A 12 -23.97 -12.34 -16.90
CA LEU A 12 -22.92 -12.57 -15.89
C LEU A 12 -22.08 -11.31 -15.60
N LEU A 13 -21.74 -10.55 -16.65
CA LEU A 13 -20.99 -9.30 -16.44
C LEU A 13 -21.84 -8.23 -15.75
N LYS A 14 -23.14 -8.12 -16.08
CA LYS A 14 -24.05 -7.20 -15.40
C LYS A 14 -24.16 -7.51 -13.91
N ASP A 15 -24.35 -8.78 -13.57
CA ASP A 15 -24.44 -9.22 -12.17
C ASP A 15 -23.15 -8.86 -11.41
N LYS A 16 -21.99 -9.07 -12.02
CA LYS A 16 -20.71 -8.70 -11.42
C LYS A 16 -20.52 -7.20 -11.26
N PHE A 17 -20.86 -6.39 -12.26
CA PHE A 17 -20.80 -4.94 -12.15
C PHE A 17 -21.81 -4.38 -11.13
N SER A 18 -22.91 -5.08 -10.86
CA SER A 18 -23.86 -4.72 -9.81
C SER A 18 -23.40 -5.16 -8.43
N GLN A 19 -22.69 -6.28 -8.33
CA GLN A 19 -22.16 -6.83 -7.08
C GLN A 19 -20.94 -6.04 -6.57
N TYR A 20 -20.02 -5.70 -7.48
CA TYR A 20 -18.78 -5.01 -7.15
C TYR A 20 -18.83 -3.54 -7.51
N ASN A 21 -18.62 -2.66 -6.54
CA ASN A 21 -18.56 -1.22 -6.76
C ASN A 21 -17.26 -0.76 -7.41
N ASN A 22 -16.21 -1.60 -7.36
CA ASN A 22 -14.88 -1.27 -7.86
C ASN A 22 -14.42 -2.31 -8.87
N PHE A 23 -13.98 -1.83 -10.03
CA PHE A 23 -13.35 -2.69 -11.03
C PHE A 23 -12.21 -2.00 -11.75
N TYR A 24 -11.26 -2.79 -12.18
CA TYR A 24 -10.07 -2.36 -12.91
C TYR A 24 -10.06 -2.98 -14.31
N ILE A 25 -9.64 -2.20 -15.27
CA ILE A 25 -9.46 -2.60 -16.67
C ILE A 25 -7.97 -2.62 -16.97
N THR A 26 -7.43 -3.80 -17.23
CA THR A 26 -6.00 -4.00 -17.41
C THR A 26 -5.69 -4.60 -18.78
N ASP A 27 -4.51 -4.29 -19.30
CA ASP A 27 -3.96 -4.90 -20.49
C ASP A 27 -3.04 -6.05 -20.11
N THR A 28 -3.43 -7.26 -20.49
CA THR A 28 -2.64 -8.49 -20.28
C THR A 28 -1.94 -8.96 -21.54
N GLU A 29 -1.87 -8.15 -22.57
CA GLU A 29 -1.14 -8.46 -23.81
C GLU A 29 0.35 -8.70 -23.52
N SER A 30 0.95 -9.65 -24.21
CA SER A 30 2.37 -10.03 -24.06
C SER A 30 2.77 -10.71 -22.74
N LEU A 31 1.82 -11.13 -21.92
CA LEU A 31 2.11 -12.00 -20.78
C LEU A 31 2.12 -13.47 -21.23
N SER A 32 3.06 -14.25 -20.69
CA SER A 32 3.06 -15.69 -20.90
C SER A 32 1.91 -16.36 -20.13
N VAL A 33 1.52 -17.56 -20.54
CA VAL A 33 0.47 -18.33 -19.86
C VAL A 33 0.80 -18.56 -18.38
N ALA A 34 2.08 -18.87 -18.10
CA ALA A 34 2.55 -19.04 -16.72
C ALA A 34 2.38 -17.76 -15.89
N GLN A 35 2.68 -16.58 -16.46
CA GLN A 35 2.51 -15.29 -15.81
C GLN A 35 1.04 -14.97 -15.57
N ILE A 36 0.17 -15.25 -16.53
CA ILE A 36 -1.28 -15.03 -16.37
C ILE A 36 -1.84 -15.95 -15.26
N ASN A 37 -1.39 -17.21 -15.20
CA ASN A 37 -1.82 -18.12 -14.15
C ASN A 37 -1.30 -17.67 -12.77
N LYS A 38 -0.05 -17.19 -12.66
CA LYS A 38 0.48 -16.60 -11.43
C LYS A 38 -0.33 -15.37 -11.00
N LEU A 39 -0.68 -14.49 -11.95
CA LEU A 39 -1.52 -13.32 -11.69
C LEU A 39 -2.89 -13.73 -11.17
N ARG A 40 -3.55 -14.69 -11.80
CA ARG A 40 -4.85 -15.23 -11.33
C ARG A 40 -4.76 -15.83 -9.93
N GLY A 41 -3.71 -16.60 -9.64
CA GLY A 41 -3.47 -17.15 -8.31
C GLY A 41 -3.31 -16.05 -7.25
N THR A 42 -2.56 -14.98 -7.58
CA THR A 42 -2.39 -13.82 -6.69
C THR A 42 -3.70 -13.06 -6.50
N CYS A 43 -4.51 -12.91 -7.56
CA CYS A 43 -5.83 -12.29 -7.47
C CYS A 43 -6.75 -13.10 -6.56
N PHE A 44 -6.79 -14.42 -6.75
CA PHE A 44 -7.62 -15.31 -5.93
C PHE A 44 -7.23 -15.28 -4.45
N SER A 45 -5.94 -15.21 -4.13
CA SER A 45 -5.47 -15.14 -2.73
C SER A 45 -5.82 -13.82 -2.02
N LYS A 46 -6.25 -12.81 -2.76
CA LYS A 46 -6.63 -11.48 -2.25
C LYS A 46 -8.10 -11.12 -2.53
N ASP A 47 -8.94 -12.12 -2.74
CA ASP A 47 -10.37 -11.96 -3.03
C ASP A 47 -10.66 -10.99 -4.20
N VAL A 48 -9.76 -10.98 -5.19
CA VAL A 48 -9.94 -10.21 -6.43
C VAL A 48 -10.33 -11.18 -7.55
N GLU A 49 -11.48 -10.98 -8.14
CA GLU A 49 -11.94 -11.79 -9.26
C GLU A 49 -11.39 -11.26 -10.58
N MET A 50 -10.69 -12.10 -11.34
CA MET A 50 -10.14 -11.74 -12.65
C MET A 50 -10.88 -12.45 -13.77
N GLN A 51 -11.48 -11.68 -14.68
CA GLN A 51 -12.19 -12.17 -15.84
C GLN A 51 -11.71 -11.51 -17.13
N VAL A 52 -11.50 -12.29 -18.17
CA VAL A 52 -11.17 -11.79 -19.50
C VAL A 52 -12.42 -11.88 -20.38
N ALA A 53 -12.84 -10.78 -20.95
CA ALA A 53 -14.02 -10.70 -21.79
C ALA A 53 -13.78 -9.83 -23.03
N LYS A 54 -14.59 -10.02 -24.05
CA LYS A 54 -14.52 -9.22 -25.28
C LYS A 54 -15.03 -7.80 -25.00
N ASN A 55 -14.29 -6.79 -25.45
CA ASN A 55 -14.61 -5.37 -25.21
C ASN A 55 -16.04 -4.98 -25.62
N THR A 56 -16.53 -5.52 -26.73
CA THR A 56 -17.91 -5.26 -27.19
C THR A 56 -18.98 -5.84 -26.24
N LEU A 57 -18.71 -6.91 -25.52
CA LEU A 57 -19.62 -7.47 -24.52
C LEU A 57 -19.56 -6.66 -23.22
N ILE A 58 -18.37 -6.24 -22.81
CA ILE A 58 -18.17 -5.34 -21.67
C ILE A 58 -18.94 -4.04 -21.91
N LYS A 59 -18.75 -3.42 -23.09
CA LYS A 59 -19.43 -2.19 -23.46
C LYS A 59 -20.96 -2.34 -23.38
N LYS A 60 -21.52 -3.40 -23.95
CA LYS A 60 -22.98 -3.66 -23.89
C LYS A 60 -23.49 -3.91 -22.48
N ALA A 61 -22.70 -4.57 -21.62
CA ALA A 61 -23.06 -4.76 -20.22
C ALA A 61 -23.12 -3.42 -19.47
N LEU A 62 -22.13 -2.57 -19.64
CA LEU A 62 -22.07 -1.24 -19.01
C LEU A 62 -23.15 -0.28 -19.54
N GLU A 63 -23.40 -0.27 -20.87
CA GLU A 63 -24.47 0.52 -21.51
C GLU A 63 -25.87 0.16 -20.98
N SER A 64 -26.07 -1.11 -20.63
CA SER A 64 -27.34 -1.57 -20.09
C SER A 64 -27.57 -1.27 -18.62
N LEU A 65 -26.51 -0.94 -17.87
CA LEU A 65 -26.60 -0.53 -16.47
C LEU A 65 -26.77 1.00 -16.37
N ASP A 66 -25.72 1.76 -16.63
CA ASP A 66 -25.74 3.23 -16.56
C ASP A 66 -24.70 3.82 -17.52
N ASN A 67 -25.13 4.29 -18.66
CA ASN A 67 -24.23 4.84 -19.69
C ASN A 67 -23.47 6.09 -19.23
N ALA A 68 -24.11 6.93 -18.42
CA ALA A 68 -23.54 8.20 -17.99
C ALA A 68 -22.37 8.01 -17.01
N LYS A 69 -22.47 7.06 -16.07
CA LYS A 69 -21.44 6.80 -15.07
C LYS A 69 -20.16 6.20 -15.66
N TYR A 70 -20.29 5.44 -16.75
CA TYR A 70 -19.19 4.70 -17.35
C TYR A 70 -18.60 5.34 -18.61
N ALA A 71 -19.04 6.56 -18.96
CA ALA A 71 -18.62 7.24 -20.19
C ALA A 71 -17.08 7.30 -20.35
N GLY A 72 -16.35 7.63 -19.30
CA GLY A 72 -14.88 7.71 -19.33
C GLY A 72 -14.15 6.35 -19.44
N VAL A 73 -14.88 5.24 -19.27
CA VAL A 73 -14.29 3.90 -19.35
C VAL A 73 -14.26 3.40 -20.80
N TYR A 74 -15.20 3.85 -21.65
CA TYR A 74 -15.34 3.33 -23.02
C TYR A 74 -14.13 3.55 -23.90
N ASP A 75 -13.43 4.68 -23.75
CA ASP A 75 -12.23 5.01 -24.50
C ASP A 75 -11.05 4.06 -24.19
N SER A 76 -11.09 3.46 -23.00
CA SER A 76 -10.06 2.52 -22.55
C SER A 76 -10.31 1.07 -23.04
N LEU A 77 -11.48 0.77 -23.63
CA LEU A 77 -11.85 -0.57 -24.09
C LEU A 77 -11.31 -0.90 -25.48
N HIS A 78 -9.98 -0.98 -25.60
CA HIS A 78 -9.29 -1.38 -26.83
C HIS A 78 -8.31 -2.53 -26.55
N LYS A 79 -7.91 -3.26 -27.60
CA LYS A 79 -6.98 -4.42 -27.51
C LYS A 79 -7.48 -5.51 -26.54
N VAL A 80 -6.52 -6.27 -25.98
CA VAL A 80 -6.82 -7.30 -24.98
C VAL A 80 -7.17 -6.64 -23.65
N THR A 81 -8.26 -7.09 -23.04
CA THR A 81 -8.77 -6.50 -21.82
C THR A 81 -9.09 -7.57 -20.79
N ALA A 82 -8.51 -7.42 -19.61
CA ALA A 82 -8.88 -8.20 -18.45
C ALA A 82 -9.54 -7.27 -17.41
N LEU A 83 -10.66 -7.73 -16.88
CA LEU A 83 -11.38 -7.09 -15.79
C LEU A 83 -10.94 -7.70 -14.47
N MET A 84 -10.74 -6.86 -13.46
CA MET A 84 -10.47 -7.27 -12.09
C MET A 84 -11.53 -6.61 -11.19
N PHE A 85 -12.32 -7.43 -10.51
CA PHE A 85 -13.37 -6.99 -9.60
C PHE A 85 -12.91 -7.15 -8.15
N SER A 86 -13.15 -6.17 -7.30
CA SER A 86 -12.79 -6.22 -5.89
C SER A 86 -13.73 -5.37 -5.04
N GLU A 87 -13.97 -5.79 -3.82
CA GLU A 87 -14.64 -4.96 -2.81
C GLU A 87 -13.72 -3.85 -2.32
N ASN A 88 -12.42 -4.16 -2.16
CA ASN A 88 -11.42 -3.20 -1.72
C ASN A 88 -10.80 -2.48 -2.92
N PRO A 89 -10.90 -1.15 -3.01
CA PRO A 89 -10.38 -0.40 -4.16
C PRO A 89 -8.85 -0.47 -4.30
N LYS A 90 -8.12 -0.71 -3.22
CA LYS A 90 -6.65 -0.71 -3.17
C LYS A 90 -6.01 -2.02 -3.67
N GLU A 91 -6.66 -3.16 -3.44
CA GLU A 91 -6.05 -4.48 -3.67
C GLU A 91 -5.64 -4.75 -5.11
N PRO A 92 -6.47 -4.50 -6.13
CA PRO A 92 -6.05 -4.71 -7.51
C PRO A 92 -4.83 -3.87 -7.89
N ALA A 93 -4.74 -2.61 -7.42
CA ALA A 93 -3.60 -1.75 -7.67
C ALA A 93 -2.31 -2.29 -7.02
N LEU A 94 -2.39 -2.82 -5.80
CA LEU A 94 -1.27 -3.47 -5.13
C LEU A 94 -0.81 -4.74 -5.84
N ILE A 95 -1.76 -5.56 -6.32
CA ILE A 95 -1.45 -6.77 -7.09
C ILE A 95 -0.69 -6.41 -8.37
N LEU A 96 -1.19 -5.44 -9.13
CA LEU A 96 -0.52 -4.98 -10.36
C LEU A 96 0.88 -4.44 -10.09
N SER A 97 1.03 -3.64 -9.03
CA SER A 97 2.31 -3.05 -8.63
C SER A 97 3.34 -4.11 -8.20
N SER A 98 2.95 -5.07 -7.34
CA SER A 98 3.83 -6.16 -6.91
C SER A 98 4.17 -7.10 -8.06
N PHE A 99 3.21 -7.44 -8.91
CA PHE A 99 3.43 -8.31 -10.06
C PHE A 99 4.43 -7.70 -11.06
N ARG A 100 4.39 -6.38 -11.27
CA ARG A 100 5.36 -5.67 -12.12
C ARG A 100 6.77 -5.70 -11.53
N LYS A 101 6.89 -5.52 -10.21
CA LYS A 101 8.17 -5.59 -9.49
C LYS A 101 8.79 -6.99 -9.60
N ASP A 102 7.99 -8.03 -9.38
CA ASP A 102 8.45 -9.43 -9.42
C ASP A 102 8.96 -9.84 -10.82
N ASN A 103 8.34 -9.34 -11.86
CA ASN A 103 8.68 -9.72 -13.24
C ASN A 103 9.60 -8.73 -13.94
N ASN A 104 10.00 -7.62 -13.29
CA ASN A 104 10.78 -6.52 -13.91
C ASN A 104 10.19 -6.04 -15.25
N LYS A 105 8.88 -6.04 -15.38
CA LYS A 105 8.15 -5.66 -16.59
C LYS A 105 7.16 -4.54 -16.31
N THR A 106 6.87 -3.74 -17.33
CA THR A 106 5.85 -2.68 -17.26
C THR A 106 4.43 -3.21 -17.38
N LYS A 107 4.26 -4.48 -17.75
CA LYS A 107 2.93 -5.13 -17.91
C LYS A 107 2.60 -6.02 -16.72
N PRO A 108 1.31 -6.15 -16.36
CA PRO A 108 0.10 -5.62 -17.01
C PRO A 108 -0.05 -4.09 -16.86
N VAL A 109 -0.57 -3.40 -17.90
CA VAL A 109 -0.79 -1.95 -17.91
C VAL A 109 -2.20 -1.66 -17.44
N LEU A 110 -2.37 -0.66 -16.58
CA LEU A 110 -3.68 -0.16 -16.18
C LEU A 110 -4.24 0.73 -17.31
N LYS A 111 -5.39 0.37 -17.86
CA LYS A 111 -6.11 1.18 -18.84
C LYS A 111 -7.05 2.16 -18.17
N ALA A 112 -7.90 1.65 -17.30
CA ALA A 112 -8.80 2.43 -16.48
C ALA A 112 -9.14 1.69 -15.19
N ALA A 113 -9.54 2.45 -14.18
CA ALA A 113 -10.15 1.93 -12.96
C ALA A 113 -11.40 2.72 -12.64
N PHE A 114 -12.44 2.03 -12.22
CA PHE A 114 -13.66 2.63 -11.72
C PHE A 114 -13.77 2.34 -10.23
N ILE A 115 -13.82 3.39 -9.42
CA ILE A 115 -13.79 3.28 -7.96
C ILE A 115 -14.82 4.24 -7.37
N ASN A 116 -15.80 3.70 -6.68
CA ASN A 116 -16.84 4.46 -5.97
C ASN A 116 -17.56 5.53 -6.82
N GLY A 117 -17.60 5.37 -8.13
CA GLY A 117 -18.23 6.33 -9.04
C GLY A 117 -17.26 7.18 -9.86
N ASP A 118 -15.99 7.21 -9.50
CA ASP A 118 -14.94 7.96 -10.19
C ASP A 118 -14.19 7.07 -11.20
N VAL A 119 -13.85 7.65 -12.36
CA VAL A 119 -13.07 6.98 -13.41
C VAL A 119 -11.64 7.50 -13.41
N TYR A 120 -10.70 6.62 -13.21
CA TYR A 120 -9.26 6.88 -13.30
C TYR A 120 -8.73 6.25 -14.58
N THR A 121 -8.19 7.06 -15.49
CA THR A 121 -7.63 6.58 -16.76
C THR A 121 -6.12 6.64 -16.75
N GLY A 122 -5.50 5.68 -17.44
CA GLY A 122 -4.05 5.64 -17.64
C GLY A 122 -3.26 5.00 -16.50
N ASP A 123 -2.05 4.63 -16.86
CA ASP A 123 -1.12 3.92 -15.96
C ASP A 123 -0.52 4.81 -14.87
N GLU A 124 -0.49 6.13 -15.10
CA GLU A 124 0.00 7.12 -14.13
C GLU A 124 -0.83 7.13 -12.86
N SER A 125 -2.15 6.90 -13.01
CA SER A 125 -3.08 6.83 -11.88
C SER A 125 -2.80 5.65 -10.94
N LEU A 126 -2.07 4.61 -11.38
CA LEU A 126 -1.79 3.43 -10.57
C LEU A 126 -1.08 3.77 -9.25
N LYS A 127 -0.16 4.74 -9.27
CA LYS A 127 0.55 5.18 -8.05
C LYS A 127 -0.41 5.80 -7.04
N GLY A 128 -1.32 6.66 -7.50
CA GLY A 128 -2.36 7.24 -6.66
C GLY A 128 -3.30 6.17 -6.10
N LEU A 129 -3.70 5.20 -6.94
CA LEU A 129 -4.59 4.11 -6.54
C LEU A 129 -3.98 3.18 -5.48
N THR A 130 -2.66 2.98 -5.48
CA THR A 130 -1.99 2.22 -4.41
C THR A 130 -1.98 2.95 -3.07
N GLN A 131 -2.13 4.27 -3.07
CA GLN A 131 -2.16 5.10 -1.86
C GLN A 131 -3.57 5.32 -1.30
N ILE A 132 -4.61 4.93 -2.03
CA ILE A 132 -6.00 4.99 -1.55
C ILE A 132 -6.11 4.18 -0.28
N LYS A 133 -6.65 4.81 0.77
CA LYS A 133 -6.90 4.15 2.05
C LYS A 133 -8.23 3.42 2.00
N THR A 134 -8.27 2.21 2.54
CA THR A 134 -9.53 1.48 2.71
C THR A 134 -10.39 2.15 3.79
N LYS A 135 -11.69 1.87 3.79
CA LYS A 135 -12.62 2.40 4.83
C LYS A 135 -12.12 2.10 6.24
N ASN A 136 -11.63 0.88 6.47
CA ASN A 136 -11.13 0.47 7.78
C ASN A 136 -9.83 1.18 8.16
N GLU A 137 -8.93 1.40 7.18
CA GLU A 137 -7.70 2.20 7.38
C GLU A 137 -8.03 3.65 7.73
N LEU A 138 -9.02 4.27 7.07
CA LEU A 138 -9.47 5.63 7.39
C LEU A 138 -10.06 5.73 8.80
N ILE A 139 -10.91 4.78 9.19
CA ILE A 139 -11.47 4.74 10.54
C ILE A 139 -10.35 4.57 11.58
N GLY A 140 -9.42 3.66 11.34
CA GLY A 140 -8.26 3.46 12.23
C GLY A 140 -7.39 4.72 12.36
N GLU A 141 -7.18 5.45 11.27
CA GLU A 141 -6.44 6.72 11.28
C GLU A 141 -7.15 7.79 12.10
N VAL A 142 -8.46 7.97 11.92
CA VAL A 142 -9.25 8.92 12.69
C VAL A 142 -9.19 8.59 14.20
N ILE A 143 -9.34 7.32 14.57
CA ILE A 143 -9.21 6.88 15.97
C ILE A 143 -7.78 7.16 16.48
N GLY A 144 -6.76 6.88 15.68
CA GLY A 144 -5.36 7.17 16.02
C GLY A 144 -5.09 8.66 16.23
N LEU A 145 -5.65 9.52 15.38
CA LEU A 145 -5.54 10.98 15.52
C LEU A 145 -6.24 11.50 16.78
N LEU A 146 -7.42 10.98 17.12
CA LEU A 146 -8.14 11.34 18.33
C LEU A 146 -7.39 10.90 19.61
N GLN A 147 -6.71 9.77 19.58
CA GLN A 147 -5.91 9.26 20.70
C GLN A 147 -4.50 9.85 20.78
N SER A 148 -4.03 10.51 19.71
CA SER A 148 -2.65 10.99 19.61
C SER A 148 -2.26 12.00 20.70
N PRO A 149 -3.12 12.96 21.13
CA PRO A 149 -2.80 13.85 22.24
C PRO A 149 -2.58 13.09 23.55
N ALA A 150 -3.45 12.14 23.88
CA ALA A 150 -3.33 11.33 25.09
C ALA A 150 -2.06 10.47 25.08
N LYS A 151 -1.76 9.82 23.97
CA LYS A 151 -0.53 9.03 23.81
C LYS A 151 0.74 9.88 23.95
N ARG A 152 0.74 11.12 23.43
CA ARG A 152 1.89 12.04 23.57
C ARG A 152 2.12 12.43 25.01
N VAL A 153 1.06 12.73 25.77
CA VAL A 153 1.18 13.07 27.20
C VAL A 153 1.69 11.88 27.99
N LEU A 154 1.14 10.68 27.75
CA LEU A 154 1.60 9.45 28.40
C LEU A 154 3.07 9.15 28.08
N ALA A 155 3.48 9.27 26.81
CA ALA A 155 4.88 9.07 26.42
C ALA A 155 5.82 10.09 27.06
N ALA A 156 5.42 11.35 27.17
CA ALA A 156 6.18 12.38 27.86
C ALA A 156 6.32 12.08 29.37
N LEU A 157 5.25 11.65 30.04
CA LEU A 157 5.29 11.25 31.45
C LEU A 157 6.18 10.05 31.68
N LEU A 158 6.09 9.01 30.86
CA LEU A 158 6.95 7.83 30.95
C LEU A 158 8.43 8.19 30.76
N HIS A 159 8.74 9.02 29.77
CA HIS A 159 10.10 9.46 29.52
C HIS A 159 10.65 10.34 30.66
N HIS A 160 9.82 11.17 31.29
CA HIS A 160 10.19 11.91 32.50
C HIS A 160 10.43 10.97 33.68
N HIS A 161 9.59 9.96 33.85
CA HIS A 161 9.75 8.96 34.91
C HIS A 161 11.04 8.13 34.73
N GLU A 162 11.33 7.70 33.50
CA GLU A 162 12.57 6.98 33.18
C GLU A 162 13.82 7.85 33.46
N LYS A 163 13.77 9.14 33.05
CA LYS A 163 14.88 10.07 33.38
C LYS A 163 15.02 10.34 34.87
N ALA A 164 13.94 10.44 35.61
CA ALA A 164 13.96 10.62 37.05
C ALA A 164 14.56 9.39 37.74
N ASN A 165 14.20 8.17 37.32
CA ASN A 165 14.77 6.94 37.87
C ASN A 165 16.25 6.76 37.50
N ALA A 166 16.66 7.08 36.28
CA ALA A 166 18.06 7.06 35.87
C ALA A 166 18.91 8.10 36.61
N GLY A 167 18.31 9.24 37.01
CA GLY A 167 18.96 10.26 37.85
C GLY A 167 19.10 9.85 39.33
N VAL A 168 18.24 8.96 39.82
CA VAL A 168 18.31 8.45 41.20
C VAL A 168 19.35 7.32 41.33
N GLU A 169 19.53 6.51 40.29
CA GLU A 169 20.60 5.48 40.29
C GLU A 169 22.01 6.07 40.17
N ALA A 170 22.15 7.26 39.55
CA ALA A 170 23.44 7.95 39.45
C ALA A 170 23.85 8.68 40.74
N THR A 171 22.94 8.93 41.69
CA THR A 171 23.20 9.63 42.95
C THR A 171 23.41 8.69 44.14
N THR A 172 23.30 7.37 43.98
CA THR A 172 23.51 6.39 45.07
C THR A 172 24.90 5.74 45.03
N ALA A 173 25.80 6.16 44.12
CA ALA A 173 27.15 5.59 43.98
C ALA A 173 28.30 6.51 44.40
N GLU A 174 28.03 7.60 45.17
CA GLU A 174 29.10 8.40 45.78
C GLU A 174 28.71 8.77 47.22
N ALA A 175 29.17 7.95 48.16
CA ALA A 175 29.31 8.33 49.57
C ALA A 175 30.80 8.14 49.98
N PRO A 176 31.34 9.07 50.72
CA PRO A 176 32.79 9.32 50.81
C PRO A 176 33.46 8.43 51.85
N THR A 177 34.67 7.98 51.55
CA THR A 177 35.63 7.59 52.61
C THR A 177 36.79 8.58 52.64
N GLU A 178 36.72 9.45 53.62
CA GLU A 178 37.92 10.13 54.15
C GLU A 178 38.94 9.13 54.68
N SER A 179 40.22 9.31 54.33
CA SER A 179 41.33 9.08 55.25
C SER A 179 42.55 9.85 54.80
N VAL A 180 42.94 10.70 55.61
CA VAL A 180 44.00 11.54 55.96
C VAL A 180 45.41 10.93 55.77
N SER A 181 46.36 11.86 55.53
CA SER A 181 47.82 11.85 55.73
C SER A 181 48.68 11.60 54.49
N ASP A 182 49.58 12.38 54.14
CA ASP A 182 50.64 13.15 54.63
C ASP A 182 51.51 13.53 53.40
N ALA A 183 52.05 14.72 53.42
CA ALA A 183 53.05 15.25 52.49
C ALA A 183 54.44 14.85 52.99
N PRO A 184 55.58 15.31 52.42
CA PRO A 184 55.94 15.84 51.10
C PRO A 184 57.24 15.23 50.53
N SER A 185 57.73 15.59 49.39
CA SER A 185 59.05 16.08 49.01
C SER A 185 59.43 15.84 47.54
N ASP A 186 59.69 16.93 46.90
CA ASP A 186 60.80 17.33 46.08
C ASP A 186 61.29 16.57 44.85
N ALA A 187 61.58 17.43 43.92
CA ALA A 187 62.66 17.47 42.93
C ALA A 187 62.35 16.82 41.55
N GLU A 188 62.25 17.64 40.62
CA GLU A 188 63.20 18.23 39.65
C GLU A 188 63.40 17.45 38.37
N ALA A 189 63.16 18.21 37.34
CA ALA A 189 63.94 18.28 36.11
C ALA A 189 63.60 17.29 34.96
N GLU A 190 63.33 17.84 33.93
CA GLU A 190 63.97 18.06 32.61
C GLU A 190 63.27 17.44 31.42
N ALA A 191 62.87 18.33 30.55
CA ALA A 191 62.69 18.08 29.10
C ALA A 191 64.09 18.02 28.46
N PRO A 192 64.36 17.73 27.24
CA PRO A 192 63.50 17.88 26.06
C PRO A 192 63.74 16.89 24.89
N GLU A 193 63.08 17.24 23.78
CA GLU A 193 63.44 17.01 22.35
C GLU A 193 63.38 15.58 21.80
N ALA A 194 62.62 15.41 20.76
CA ALA A 194 62.68 15.70 19.36
C ALA A 194 63.07 14.50 18.48
N THR A 195 62.36 14.44 17.39
CA THR A 195 62.71 13.86 16.08
C THR A 195 62.75 12.33 15.89
N ALA A 196 61.88 11.79 15.09
CA ALA A 196 62.03 11.48 13.69
C ALA A 196 60.70 10.97 13.12
#